data_08bd1d9135abcac476d4104f8c7b65e9
#
_entry.id   08bd1d9135abcac476d4104f8c7b65e9
#
_cell.length_a   1.000
_cell.length_b   1.000
_cell.length_c   1.000
_cell.angle_alpha   90.00
_cell.angle_beta   90.00
_cell.angle_gamma   90.00
#
_symmetry.space_group_name_H-M   'P 1'
#
loop_
_entity.id
_entity.type
_entity.pdbx_description
1 polymer ?
#
loop_
_entity_poly.entity_id
_entity_poly.type
_entity_poly.pdbx_seq_one_letter_code
_entity_poly.pdbx_strand_id
1 'polypeptide(L)'
;MNAIDPKKDNLGEILTRLHSLEERIALLEADKATGAHAYSSGEHETEEEESAFSDLNISISAPFESNIGEYGLAWLGNIVFFFAIVFLWQYFNDAGKPIISLMVGGISVAGVFIMSHYFRKSFTYMSFMFNLFGYIILYYVILRLHFYNDKPLLANGALATILLLLVVGVQYYFAVKKHSQLMAGLAFMLTLFTAFTCNHLIVFFLISIATSGIVLFSFWKYNWWKAMIFAICIGFLINLYWLLACQVSLIKTPGDLTYHYAFIYFSIQTAIYSLVTFRKSNGGFPDSMILKVLLLAGTTYSMLLLALVFIHFPVAFVPFFMAISIYCVAYSVVLKLYSPWKYAPALYALFGFVAISVSVFGIYHFPDAFLLLICQSFLVLALALWYRSYIITLMNTFLLVTLAILYYSLSGTIQSVNFSIPIVAFLSARIINWQKERLHITTDFIRNIYLFTLFFSLLYATYFGLPGQYITVSWLLIAGVYFGLSIYVKSIKYRWMAMGNLLVAAFYLFIVDLANIELIFRILIFLAFAITSIVISTYYVKKLKDKKEVE
;
A
#
# COMPACT_ATOMS: atom_id res chain seq x y z
N MET A 1 -58.50 13.80 -40.47
CA MET A 1 -57.02 13.76 -40.35
C MET A 1 -56.68 13.95 -38.89
N ASN A 2 -56.69 12.83 -38.13
CA ASN A 2 -56.48 12.87 -36.67
C ASN A 2 -54.96 12.83 -36.37
N ALA A 3 -54.47 13.88 -35.75
CA ALA A 3 -53.11 13.95 -35.28
C ALA A 3 -52.95 13.05 -34.04
N ILE A 4 -52.16 12.00 -34.16
CA ILE A 4 -51.80 11.07 -33.07
C ILE A 4 -50.80 11.80 -32.16
N ASP A 5 -51.11 11.97 -30.88
CA ASP A 5 -50.28 12.63 -29.88
C ASP A 5 -49.17 11.65 -29.39
N PRO A 6 -47.89 11.87 -29.68
CA PRO A 6 -46.79 10.92 -29.37
C PRO A 6 -46.48 10.79 -27.89
N LYS A 7 -47.11 11.59 -27.01
CA LYS A 7 -46.95 11.49 -25.56
C LYS A 7 -47.80 10.40 -24.90
N LYS A 8 -48.89 9.99 -25.54
CA LYS A 8 -49.78 8.94 -24.96
C LYS A 8 -49.20 7.52 -25.13
N ASP A 9 -48.48 7.25 -26.23
CA ASP A 9 -47.89 5.94 -26.47
C ASP A 9 -46.73 5.63 -25.53
N ASN A 10 -45.91 6.61 -25.14
CA ASN A 10 -44.84 6.43 -24.17
C ASN A 10 -45.35 6.13 -22.75
N LEU A 11 -46.48 6.69 -22.36
CA LEU A 11 -47.05 6.43 -21.02
C LEU A 11 -47.61 5.00 -20.90
N GLY A 12 -48.20 4.47 -21.96
CA GLY A 12 -48.66 3.08 -22.05
C GLY A 12 -47.53 2.07 -21.98
N GLU A 13 -46.42 2.36 -22.65
CA GLU A 13 -45.24 1.48 -22.62
C GLU A 13 -44.52 1.50 -21.26
N ILE A 14 -44.45 2.67 -20.61
CA ILE A 14 -43.91 2.78 -19.24
C ILE A 14 -44.77 2.02 -18.24
N LEU A 15 -46.10 2.12 -18.32
CA LEU A 15 -47.03 1.40 -17.43
C LEU A 15 -46.93 -0.11 -17.63
N THR A 16 -46.81 -0.59 -18.86
CA THR A 16 -46.62 -2.03 -19.12
C THR A 16 -45.30 -2.55 -18.61
N ARG A 17 -44.21 -1.78 -18.71
CA ARG A 17 -42.90 -2.13 -18.13
C ARG A 17 -42.92 -2.11 -16.61
N LEU A 18 -43.61 -1.17 -15.99
CA LEU A 18 -43.79 -1.11 -14.54
C LEU A 18 -44.54 -2.32 -14.02
N HIS A 19 -45.64 -2.71 -14.66
CA HIS A 19 -46.41 -3.90 -14.29
C HIS A 19 -45.62 -5.20 -14.47
N SER A 20 -44.82 -5.32 -15.51
CA SER A 20 -43.92 -6.47 -15.71
C SER A 20 -42.78 -6.55 -14.68
N LEU A 21 -42.31 -5.41 -14.17
CA LEU A 21 -41.31 -5.36 -13.07
C LEU A 21 -41.94 -5.73 -11.74
N GLU A 22 -43.18 -5.27 -11.44
CA GLU A 22 -43.91 -5.64 -10.23
C GLU A 22 -44.20 -7.16 -10.19
N GLU A 23 -44.58 -7.75 -11.33
CA GLU A 23 -44.81 -9.18 -11.45
C GLU A 23 -43.53 -10.02 -11.25
N ARG A 24 -42.39 -9.54 -11.76
CA ARG A 24 -41.08 -10.19 -11.52
C ARG A 24 -40.64 -10.07 -10.08
N ILE A 25 -40.86 -8.94 -9.41
CA ILE A 25 -40.58 -8.77 -7.98
C ILE A 25 -41.44 -9.71 -7.15
N ALA A 26 -42.74 -9.80 -7.42
CA ALA A 26 -43.64 -10.72 -6.73
C ALA A 26 -43.25 -12.19 -6.91
N LEU A 27 -42.78 -12.59 -8.11
CA LEU A 27 -42.24 -13.94 -8.36
C LEU A 27 -40.95 -14.21 -7.59
N LEU A 28 -40.03 -13.23 -7.51
CA LEU A 28 -38.79 -13.37 -6.75
C LEU A 28 -39.03 -13.40 -5.22
N GLU A 29 -40.03 -12.67 -4.73
CA GLU A 29 -40.45 -12.71 -3.33
C GLU A 29 -41.14 -14.02 -2.97
N ALA A 30 -41.94 -14.57 -3.89
CA ALA A 30 -42.59 -15.89 -3.72
C ALA A 30 -41.57 -17.04 -3.76
N ASP A 31 -40.56 -16.96 -4.62
CA ASP A 31 -39.45 -17.93 -4.72
C ASP A 31 -38.57 -17.91 -3.46
N LYS A 32 -38.36 -16.71 -2.89
CA LYS A 32 -37.64 -16.53 -1.63
C LYS A 32 -38.45 -17.08 -0.42
N ALA A 33 -39.76 -16.98 -0.45
CA ALA A 33 -40.64 -17.54 0.59
C ALA A 33 -40.77 -19.07 0.50
N THR A 34 -40.74 -19.65 -0.72
CA THR A 34 -40.77 -21.10 -0.93
C THR A 34 -39.43 -21.77 -0.74
N GLY A 35 -38.31 -21.10 -1.05
CA GLY A 35 -36.94 -21.58 -0.79
C GLY A 35 -36.61 -21.67 0.71
N ALA A 36 -37.29 -20.92 1.57
CA ALA A 36 -37.07 -20.93 3.02
C ALA A 36 -37.61 -22.18 3.74
N HIS A 37 -38.44 -23.00 3.10
CA HIS A 37 -39.03 -24.17 3.74
C HIS A 37 -38.48 -25.54 3.31
N ALA A 38 -37.52 -25.60 2.37
CA ALA A 38 -37.01 -26.87 1.84
C ALA A 38 -35.61 -27.28 2.34
N TYR A 39 -34.94 -26.49 3.19
CA TYR A 39 -33.63 -26.83 3.77
C TYR A 39 -33.68 -26.82 5.30
N SER A 40 -34.32 -27.79 5.88
CA SER A 40 -34.31 -28.01 7.33
C SER A 40 -34.18 -29.50 7.62
N SER A 41 -32.97 -29.97 7.71
CA SER A 41 -32.48 -31.00 8.66
C SER A 41 -31.13 -31.53 8.22
N GLY A 42 -30.04 -30.96 8.78
CA GLY A 42 -28.71 -31.59 8.71
C GLY A 42 -27.49 -30.70 8.66
N GLU A 43 -27.62 -29.42 8.27
CA GLU A 43 -26.46 -28.53 8.10
C GLU A 43 -26.51 -27.25 8.96
N HIS A 44 -27.45 -27.11 9.88
CA HIS A 44 -27.70 -25.88 10.65
C HIS A 44 -26.63 -25.56 11.71
N GLU A 45 -25.71 -26.46 12.07
CA GLU A 45 -24.71 -26.16 13.09
C GLU A 45 -23.47 -25.35 12.57
N THR A 46 -23.23 -25.35 11.26
CA THR A 46 -22.08 -24.65 10.66
C THR A 46 -22.42 -23.28 10.08
N GLU A 47 -23.65 -23.07 9.60
CA GLU A 47 -24.05 -21.79 8.99
C GLU A 47 -24.38 -20.70 10.03
N GLU A 48 -24.87 -21.04 11.22
CA GLU A 48 -25.13 -20.05 12.28
C GLU A 48 -23.83 -19.47 12.88
N GLU A 49 -22.73 -20.23 12.93
CA GLU A 49 -21.42 -19.71 13.35
C GLU A 49 -20.79 -18.83 12.25
N GLU A 50 -21.08 -19.05 10.98
CA GLU A 50 -20.57 -18.24 9.88
C GLU A 50 -21.37 -16.93 9.70
N SER A 51 -22.67 -16.94 9.96
CA SER A 51 -23.53 -15.75 9.93
C SER A 51 -23.22 -14.78 11.07
N ALA A 52 -22.91 -15.27 12.26
CA ALA A 52 -22.50 -14.42 13.39
C ALA A 52 -21.20 -13.66 13.14
N PHE A 53 -20.39 -14.10 12.15
CA PHE A 53 -19.13 -13.44 11.77
C PHE A 53 -19.19 -12.60 10.51
N SER A 54 -20.14 -12.86 9.61
CA SER A 54 -20.40 -11.98 8.46
C SER A 54 -20.99 -10.64 8.91
N ASP A 55 -21.68 -10.63 10.04
CA ASP A 55 -22.28 -9.42 10.63
C ASP A 55 -21.30 -8.52 11.41
N LEU A 56 -20.01 -8.92 11.52
CA LEU A 56 -18.93 -8.00 11.90
C LEU A 56 -18.54 -6.99 10.79
N ASN A 57 -19.29 -6.91 9.72
CA ASN A 57 -19.45 -5.66 9.02
C ASN A 57 -20.27 -4.75 9.95
N ILE A 58 -19.55 -3.93 10.74
CA ILE A 58 -20.10 -2.82 11.51
C ILE A 58 -20.98 -2.03 10.54
N SER A 59 -22.25 -2.41 10.47
CA SER A 59 -23.23 -1.58 9.82
C SER A 59 -23.39 -0.38 10.76
N ILE A 60 -22.95 0.77 10.31
CA ILE A 60 -23.07 2.07 10.99
C ILE A 60 -24.53 2.40 11.36
N SER A 61 -25.49 1.53 11.02
CA SER A 61 -26.93 1.67 11.23
C SER A 61 -27.49 1.01 12.49
N ALA A 62 -26.74 0.15 13.20
CA ALA A 62 -27.16 -0.30 14.53
C ALA A 62 -26.74 0.76 15.56
N PRO A 63 -27.58 1.08 16.57
CA PRO A 63 -27.20 2.06 17.57
C PRO A 63 -25.88 1.63 18.21
N PHE A 64 -24.87 2.50 18.14
CA PHE A 64 -23.51 2.30 18.63
C PHE A 64 -23.47 1.73 20.05
N GLU A 65 -24.46 2.10 20.85
CA GLU A 65 -24.69 1.65 22.24
C GLU A 65 -25.03 0.16 22.34
N SER A 66 -25.84 -0.38 21.44
CA SER A 66 -26.19 -1.81 21.41
C SER A 66 -24.97 -2.69 21.07
N ASN A 67 -24.18 -2.26 20.08
CA ASN A 67 -22.97 -2.99 19.68
C ASN A 67 -21.88 -2.96 20.76
N ILE A 68 -21.69 -1.85 21.46
CA ILE A 68 -20.77 -1.78 22.60
C ILE A 68 -21.28 -2.63 23.77
N GLY A 69 -22.58 -2.60 24.04
CA GLY A 69 -23.17 -3.38 25.14
C GLY A 69 -23.04 -4.89 24.94
N GLU A 70 -23.36 -5.37 23.74
CA GLU A 70 -23.38 -6.80 23.45
C GLU A 70 -21.99 -7.38 23.17
N TYR A 71 -21.20 -6.72 22.33
CA TYR A 71 -19.91 -7.23 21.87
C TYR A 71 -18.73 -6.66 22.68
N GLY A 72 -18.74 -5.37 22.98
CA GLY A 72 -17.63 -4.70 23.64
C GLY A 72 -17.47 -5.13 25.10
N LEU A 73 -18.57 -5.28 25.85
CA LEU A 73 -18.52 -5.75 27.24
C LEU A 73 -18.10 -7.22 27.35
N ALA A 74 -18.50 -8.07 26.38
CA ALA A 74 -18.03 -9.44 26.32
C ALA A 74 -16.52 -9.54 26.08
N TRP A 75 -15.97 -8.71 25.19
CA TRP A 75 -14.52 -8.58 24.99
C TRP A 75 -13.81 -8.11 26.24
N LEU A 76 -14.28 -7.03 26.84
CA LEU A 76 -13.68 -6.44 28.03
C LEU A 76 -13.69 -7.45 29.19
N GLY A 77 -14.81 -8.13 29.43
CA GLY A 77 -14.94 -9.15 30.46
C GLY A 77 -13.94 -10.29 30.29
N ASN A 78 -13.76 -10.81 29.08
CA ASN A 78 -12.80 -11.86 28.78
C ASN A 78 -11.34 -11.39 28.93
N ILE A 79 -11.02 -10.15 28.55
CA ILE A 79 -9.67 -9.57 28.73
C ILE A 79 -9.36 -9.43 30.23
N VAL A 80 -10.29 -8.88 31.02
CA VAL A 80 -10.11 -8.73 32.48
C VAL A 80 -9.97 -10.10 33.14
N PHE A 81 -10.78 -11.07 32.74
CA PHE A 81 -10.70 -12.44 33.25
C PHE A 81 -9.37 -13.11 32.89
N PHE A 82 -8.85 -12.90 31.68
CA PHE A 82 -7.52 -13.37 31.31
C PHE A 82 -6.44 -12.78 32.20
N PHE A 83 -6.44 -11.46 32.45
CA PHE A 83 -5.47 -10.84 33.36
C PHE A 83 -5.62 -11.34 34.78
N ALA A 84 -6.84 -11.58 35.26
CA ALA A 84 -7.06 -12.15 36.59
C ALA A 84 -6.40 -13.54 36.74
N ILE A 85 -6.52 -14.40 35.72
CA ILE A 85 -5.84 -15.71 35.70
C ILE A 85 -4.32 -15.55 35.66
N VAL A 86 -3.81 -14.61 34.84
CA VAL A 86 -2.37 -14.33 34.73
C VAL A 86 -1.82 -13.87 36.09
N PHE A 87 -2.48 -12.93 36.77
CA PHE A 87 -2.06 -12.45 38.08
C PHE A 87 -2.18 -13.52 39.17
N LEU A 88 -3.25 -14.31 39.16
CA LEU A 88 -3.42 -15.43 40.07
C LEU A 88 -2.32 -16.47 39.90
N TRP A 89 -1.99 -16.79 38.67
CA TRP A 89 -0.90 -17.70 38.32
C TRP A 89 0.45 -17.14 38.80
N GLN A 90 0.71 -15.84 38.58
CA GLN A 90 1.94 -15.18 39.02
C GLN A 90 2.06 -15.17 40.55
N TYR A 91 0.99 -14.88 41.28
CA TYR A 91 0.96 -14.90 42.73
C TYR A 91 1.43 -16.26 43.31
N PHE A 92 0.94 -17.37 42.78
CA PHE A 92 1.37 -18.70 43.24
C PHE A 92 2.81 -19.03 42.85
N ASN A 93 3.26 -18.54 41.71
CA ASN A 93 4.63 -18.73 41.25
C ASN A 93 5.62 -17.96 42.17
N ASP A 94 5.32 -16.70 42.46
CA ASP A 94 6.14 -15.85 43.34
C ASP A 94 6.13 -16.34 44.80
N ALA A 95 5.04 -16.98 45.21
CA ALA A 95 4.97 -17.68 46.49
C ALA A 95 5.80 -18.99 46.55
N GLY A 96 6.56 -19.31 45.49
CA GLY A 96 7.42 -20.49 45.43
C GLY A 96 6.67 -21.82 45.26
N LYS A 97 5.43 -21.78 44.79
CA LYS A 97 4.57 -22.96 44.59
C LYS A 97 4.26 -23.20 43.10
N PRO A 98 5.25 -23.52 42.25
CA PRO A 98 5.06 -23.61 40.80
C PRO A 98 4.08 -24.72 40.35
N ILE A 99 3.99 -25.81 41.13
CA ILE A 99 3.05 -26.91 40.83
C ILE A 99 1.60 -26.44 41.03
N ILE A 100 1.32 -25.69 42.11
CA ILE A 100 -0.01 -25.13 42.37
C ILE A 100 -0.37 -24.13 41.31
N SER A 101 0.56 -23.29 40.89
CA SER A 101 0.39 -22.34 39.77
C SER A 101 -0.01 -23.07 38.49
N LEU A 102 0.65 -24.19 38.16
CA LEU A 102 0.31 -25.00 36.98
C LEU A 102 -1.08 -25.62 37.09
N MET A 103 -1.47 -26.15 38.26
CA MET A 103 -2.80 -26.71 38.47
C MET A 103 -3.89 -25.63 38.33
N VAL A 104 -3.68 -24.45 38.88
CA VAL A 104 -4.59 -23.31 38.75
C VAL A 104 -4.75 -22.93 37.27
N GLY A 105 -3.65 -22.87 36.53
CA GLY A 105 -3.68 -22.62 35.08
C GLY A 105 -4.47 -23.67 34.33
N GLY A 106 -4.23 -24.95 34.58
CA GLY A 106 -4.95 -26.06 33.96
C GLY A 106 -6.46 -26.08 34.27
N ILE A 107 -6.82 -25.84 35.55
CA ILE A 107 -8.23 -25.72 35.98
C ILE A 107 -8.90 -24.53 35.27
N SER A 108 -8.21 -23.40 35.16
CA SER A 108 -8.73 -22.21 34.46
C SER A 108 -8.98 -22.49 32.97
N VAL A 109 -8.07 -23.17 32.30
CA VAL A 109 -8.24 -23.60 30.89
C VAL A 109 -9.45 -24.50 30.75
N ALA A 110 -9.54 -25.55 31.61
CA ALA A 110 -10.69 -26.46 31.58
C ALA A 110 -12.01 -25.73 31.86
N GLY A 111 -12.04 -24.82 32.85
CA GLY A 111 -13.20 -24.01 33.18
C GLY A 111 -13.67 -23.14 32.00
N VAL A 112 -12.75 -22.49 31.31
CA VAL A 112 -13.08 -21.65 30.15
C VAL A 112 -13.64 -22.49 28.99
N PHE A 113 -13.06 -23.66 28.70
CA PHE A 113 -13.61 -24.54 27.67
C PHE A 113 -14.97 -25.13 28.07
N ILE A 114 -15.19 -25.46 29.35
CA ILE A 114 -16.51 -25.91 29.86
C ILE A 114 -17.52 -24.78 29.72
N MET A 115 -17.18 -23.53 30.07
CA MET A 115 -18.04 -22.37 29.88
C MET A 115 -18.36 -22.14 28.39
N SER A 116 -17.35 -22.25 27.53
CA SER A 116 -17.55 -22.18 26.09
C SER A 116 -18.57 -23.23 25.61
N HIS A 117 -18.44 -24.45 26.07
CA HIS A 117 -19.38 -25.52 25.71
C HIS A 117 -20.78 -25.27 26.26
N TYR A 118 -20.90 -24.82 27.51
CA TYR A 118 -22.18 -24.55 28.15
C TYR A 118 -22.96 -23.43 27.48
N PHE A 119 -22.28 -22.34 27.10
CA PHE A 119 -22.92 -21.20 26.43
C PHE A 119 -23.17 -21.41 24.94
N ARG A 120 -22.73 -22.52 24.35
CA ARG A 120 -22.82 -22.77 22.91
C ARG A 120 -24.27 -22.70 22.36
N LYS A 121 -25.26 -23.12 23.15
CA LYS A 121 -26.68 -23.12 22.73
C LYS A 121 -27.41 -21.81 23.00
N SER A 122 -27.01 -21.07 24.05
CA SER A 122 -27.73 -19.87 24.49
C SER A 122 -27.09 -18.58 23.98
N PHE A 123 -25.75 -18.52 23.88
CA PHE A 123 -24.99 -17.34 23.51
C PHE A 123 -23.80 -17.71 22.62
N THR A 124 -24.04 -17.90 21.34
CA THR A 124 -23.06 -18.38 20.34
C THR A 124 -21.80 -17.51 20.30
N TYR A 125 -21.96 -16.19 20.32
CA TYR A 125 -20.83 -15.25 20.32
C TYR A 125 -19.96 -15.33 21.59
N MET A 126 -20.57 -15.39 22.77
CA MET A 126 -19.84 -15.58 24.03
C MET A 126 -19.11 -16.92 24.07
N SER A 127 -19.75 -17.99 23.62
CA SER A 127 -19.10 -19.31 23.50
C SER A 127 -17.87 -19.24 22.62
N PHE A 128 -17.97 -18.56 21.47
CA PHE A 128 -16.83 -18.35 20.57
C PHE A 128 -15.70 -17.57 21.24
N MET A 129 -16.01 -16.50 21.97
CA MET A 129 -15.01 -15.70 22.69
C MET A 129 -14.32 -16.51 23.79
N PHE A 130 -15.07 -17.26 24.61
CA PHE A 130 -14.49 -18.16 25.60
C PHE A 130 -13.58 -19.21 24.96
N ASN A 131 -13.95 -19.75 23.82
CA ASN A 131 -13.12 -20.71 23.09
C ASN A 131 -11.79 -20.07 22.64
N LEU A 132 -11.85 -18.86 22.09
CA LEU A 132 -10.69 -18.11 21.62
C LEU A 132 -9.75 -17.77 22.79
N PHE A 133 -10.29 -17.24 23.90
CA PHE A 133 -9.51 -16.95 25.10
C PHE A 133 -8.98 -18.23 25.78
N GLY A 134 -9.72 -19.33 25.72
CA GLY A 134 -9.26 -20.63 26.21
C GLY A 134 -7.95 -21.07 25.55
N TYR A 135 -7.82 -20.89 24.24
CA TYR A 135 -6.53 -21.15 23.56
C TYR A 135 -5.42 -20.19 23.96
N ILE A 136 -5.73 -18.90 24.19
CA ILE A 136 -4.73 -17.93 24.67
C ILE A 136 -4.24 -18.32 26.05
N ILE A 137 -5.14 -18.69 26.97
CA ILE A 137 -4.78 -19.12 28.34
C ILE A 137 -3.97 -20.42 28.29
N LEU A 138 -4.40 -21.40 27.51
CA LEU A 138 -3.67 -22.67 27.31
C LEU A 138 -2.26 -22.40 26.80
N TYR A 139 -2.12 -21.55 25.80
CA TYR A 139 -0.83 -21.13 25.26
C TYR A 139 0.04 -20.46 26.35
N TYR A 140 -0.54 -19.54 27.13
CA TYR A 140 0.15 -18.84 28.21
C TYR A 140 0.64 -19.81 29.29
N VAL A 141 -0.19 -20.76 29.71
CA VAL A 141 0.20 -21.78 30.73
C VAL A 141 1.40 -22.59 30.25
N ILE A 142 1.40 -23.04 29.00
CA ILE A 142 2.51 -23.81 28.43
C ILE A 142 3.75 -22.93 28.22
N LEU A 143 3.57 -21.67 27.79
CA LEU A 143 4.67 -20.72 27.67
C LEU A 143 5.44 -20.57 28.97
N ARG A 144 4.73 -20.47 30.09
CA ARG A 144 5.32 -20.27 31.40
C ARG A 144 5.97 -21.52 32.01
N LEU A 145 5.82 -22.69 31.43
CA LEU A 145 6.53 -23.90 31.86
C LEU A 145 8.05 -23.78 31.72
N HIS A 146 8.49 -23.04 30.69
CA HIS A 146 9.92 -22.85 30.41
C HIS A 146 10.33 -21.38 30.31
N PHE A 147 9.55 -20.57 29.58
CA PHE A 147 9.89 -19.18 29.30
C PHE A 147 9.38 -18.25 30.38
N TYR A 148 10.13 -17.19 30.68
CA TYR A 148 9.77 -16.15 31.65
C TYR A 148 9.56 -16.66 33.09
N ASN A 149 10.32 -17.68 33.45
CA ASN A 149 10.27 -18.23 34.80
C ASN A 149 11.70 -18.42 35.35
N ASP A 150 11.98 -17.96 36.55
CA ASP A 150 13.32 -18.08 37.17
C ASP A 150 13.71 -19.53 37.43
N LYS A 151 12.72 -20.39 37.72
CA LYS A 151 12.89 -21.82 37.91
C LYS A 151 11.97 -22.58 36.94
N PRO A 152 12.42 -22.85 35.69
CA PRO A 152 11.59 -23.51 34.71
C PRO A 152 11.24 -24.94 35.15
N LEU A 153 9.96 -25.30 35.11
CA LEU A 153 9.49 -26.65 35.37
C LEU A 153 9.95 -27.62 34.25
N LEU A 154 10.07 -27.10 33.04
CA LEU A 154 10.58 -27.83 31.89
C LEU A 154 12.00 -27.33 31.59
N ALA A 155 13.02 -28.15 31.83
CA ALA A 155 14.40 -27.77 31.62
C ALA A 155 14.76 -27.60 30.12
N ASN A 156 14.08 -28.33 29.21
CA ASN A 156 14.40 -28.34 27.80
C ASN A 156 13.55 -27.35 27.02
N GLY A 157 14.15 -26.25 26.52
CA GLY A 157 13.50 -25.23 25.73
C GLY A 157 12.97 -25.72 24.38
N ALA A 158 13.63 -26.68 23.76
CA ALA A 158 13.16 -27.25 22.49
C ALA A 158 11.85 -28.01 22.68
N LEU A 159 11.70 -28.73 23.78
CA LEU A 159 10.47 -29.45 24.10
C LEU A 159 9.33 -28.46 24.41
N ALA A 160 9.61 -27.36 25.12
CA ALA A 160 8.65 -26.31 25.37
C ALA A 160 8.15 -25.67 24.05
N THR A 161 9.06 -25.39 23.12
CA THR A 161 8.72 -24.87 21.80
C THR A 161 7.84 -25.83 21.00
N ILE A 162 8.15 -27.14 21.02
CA ILE A 162 7.35 -28.15 20.34
C ILE A 162 5.93 -28.22 20.94
N LEU A 163 5.80 -28.14 22.27
CA LEU A 163 4.49 -28.10 22.93
C LEU A 163 3.68 -26.87 22.55
N LEU A 164 4.31 -25.69 22.49
CA LEU A 164 3.64 -24.46 22.02
C LEU A 164 3.17 -24.60 20.58
N LEU A 165 4.01 -25.11 19.68
CA LEU A 165 3.64 -25.35 18.28
C LEU A 165 2.52 -26.37 18.16
N LEU A 166 2.48 -27.39 19.02
CA LEU A 166 1.40 -28.37 19.06
C LEU A 166 0.06 -27.72 19.44
N VAL A 167 0.05 -26.88 20.48
CA VAL A 167 -1.17 -26.14 20.88
C VAL A 167 -1.68 -25.25 19.75
N VAL A 168 -0.78 -24.49 19.13
CA VAL A 168 -1.15 -23.62 17.99
C VAL A 168 -1.61 -24.45 16.79
N GLY A 169 -0.98 -25.60 16.53
CA GLY A 169 -1.41 -26.54 15.50
C GLY A 169 -2.81 -27.08 15.72
N VAL A 170 -3.15 -27.45 16.95
CA VAL A 170 -4.52 -27.86 17.35
C VAL A 170 -5.49 -26.70 17.17
N GLN A 171 -5.13 -25.51 17.60
CA GLN A 171 -5.96 -24.31 17.41
C GLN A 171 -6.21 -24.03 15.92
N TYR A 172 -5.17 -24.11 15.09
CA TYR A 172 -5.31 -23.92 13.65
C TYR A 172 -6.20 -25.01 13.01
N TYR A 173 -6.08 -26.26 13.44
CA TYR A 173 -6.97 -27.35 13.01
C TYR A 173 -8.43 -27.03 13.31
N PHE A 174 -8.75 -26.56 14.52
CA PHE A 174 -10.12 -26.15 14.86
C PHE A 174 -10.57 -24.89 14.10
N ALA A 175 -9.65 -23.94 13.82
CA ALA A 175 -9.94 -22.79 12.99
C ALA A 175 -10.35 -23.22 11.57
N VAL A 176 -9.66 -24.22 11.00
CA VAL A 176 -10.00 -24.80 9.70
C VAL A 176 -11.36 -25.52 9.75
N LYS A 177 -11.60 -26.34 10.77
CA LYS A 177 -12.86 -27.08 10.94
C LYS A 177 -14.07 -26.16 11.11
N LYS A 178 -13.90 -25.01 11.78
CA LYS A 178 -14.94 -24.00 12.03
C LYS A 178 -14.98 -22.89 10.97
N HIS A 179 -14.15 -22.96 9.93
CA HIS A 179 -13.99 -21.93 8.91
C HIS A 179 -13.76 -20.51 9.45
N SER A 180 -13.18 -20.37 10.66
CA SER A 180 -13.03 -19.08 11.34
C SER A 180 -11.71 -18.41 11.03
N GLN A 181 -11.75 -17.28 10.29
CA GLN A 181 -10.58 -16.46 9.96
C GLN A 181 -9.93 -15.84 11.19
N LEU A 182 -10.71 -15.49 12.23
CA LEU A 182 -10.20 -14.86 13.44
C LEU A 182 -9.41 -15.86 14.29
N MET A 183 -9.90 -17.09 14.45
CA MET A 183 -9.16 -18.15 15.13
C MET A 183 -7.85 -18.48 14.41
N ALA A 184 -7.87 -18.49 13.08
CA ALA A 184 -6.67 -18.71 12.27
C ALA A 184 -5.67 -17.55 12.42
N GLY A 185 -6.13 -16.31 12.39
CA GLY A 185 -5.30 -15.13 12.61
C GLY A 185 -4.62 -15.15 13.99
N LEU A 186 -5.36 -15.52 15.03
CA LEU A 186 -4.80 -15.70 16.36
C LEU A 186 -3.76 -16.83 16.41
N ALA A 187 -4.01 -17.96 15.75
CA ALA A 187 -3.03 -19.05 15.65
C ALA A 187 -1.74 -18.58 14.98
N PHE A 188 -1.82 -17.81 13.89
CA PHE A 188 -0.64 -17.24 13.23
C PHE A 188 0.12 -16.28 14.14
N MET A 189 -0.57 -15.40 14.86
CA MET A 189 0.04 -14.51 15.84
C MET A 189 0.79 -15.30 16.93
N LEU A 190 0.16 -16.31 17.51
CA LEU A 190 0.79 -17.14 18.55
C LEU A 190 1.96 -17.96 18.01
N THR A 191 1.91 -18.42 16.74
CA THR A 191 3.07 -19.10 16.11
C THR A 191 4.25 -18.15 15.95
N LEU A 192 4.02 -16.92 15.47
CA LEU A 192 5.07 -15.91 15.33
C LEU A 192 5.64 -15.49 16.70
N PHE A 193 4.79 -15.40 17.72
CA PHE A 193 5.25 -15.14 19.09
C PHE A 193 6.07 -16.30 19.63
N THR A 194 5.68 -17.57 19.36
CA THR A 194 6.48 -18.75 19.70
C THR A 194 7.85 -18.70 19.02
N ALA A 195 7.88 -18.35 17.74
CA ALA A 195 9.14 -18.18 17.01
C ALA A 195 10.06 -17.17 17.70
N PHE A 196 9.49 -16.04 18.12
CA PHE A 196 10.22 -14.97 18.79
C PHE A 196 10.79 -15.38 20.16
N THR A 197 10.04 -16.17 20.94
CA THR A 197 10.46 -16.62 22.28
C THR A 197 11.54 -17.69 22.29
N CYS A 198 11.79 -18.37 21.14
CA CYS A 198 12.72 -19.51 21.06
C CYS A 198 14.20 -19.16 21.30
N ASN A 199 14.60 -17.91 21.35
CA ASN A 199 15.99 -17.46 21.58
C ASN A 199 17.04 -18.02 20.59
N HIS A 200 16.62 -18.77 19.57
CA HIS A 200 17.46 -19.33 18.50
C HIS A 200 17.05 -18.75 17.16
N LEU A 201 17.90 -17.93 16.59
CA LEU A 201 17.59 -17.14 15.39
C LEU A 201 17.19 -18.01 14.17
N ILE A 202 17.89 -19.10 13.94
CA ILE A 202 17.58 -20.01 12.83
C ILE A 202 16.18 -20.62 13.01
N VAL A 203 15.82 -20.99 14.23
CA VAL A 203 14.49 -21.54 14.55
C VAL A 203 13.42 -20.47 14.35
N PHE A 204 13.68 -19.24 14.77
CA PHE A 204 12.82 -18.09 14.52
C PHE A 204 12.55 -17.89 13.02
N PHE A 205 13.58 -17.90 12.19
CA PHE A 205 13.43 -17.75 10.73
C PHE A 205 12.65 -18.92 10.11
N LEU A 206 12.96 -20.15 10.49
CA LEU A 206 12.28 -21.35 9.95
C LEU A 206 10.78 -21.37 10.32
N ILE A 207 10.43 -21.11 11.57
CA ILE A 207 9.02 -21.08 12.01
C ILE A 207 8.28 -19.93 11.30
N SER A 208 8.90 -18.76 11.17
CA SER A 208 8.29 -17.61 10.48
C SER A 208 8.07 -17.86 8.99
N ILE A 209 9.01 -18.51 8.31
CA ILE A 209 8.86 -18.94 6.90
C ILE A 209 7.72 -19.95 6.77
N ALA A 210 7.71 -20.98 7.64
CA ALA A 210 6.65 -21.99 7.65
C ALA A 210 5.27 -21.37 7.88
N THR A 211 5.18 -20.42 8.82
CA THR A 211 3.93 -19.67 9.10
C THR A 211 3.47 -18.91 7.86
N SER A 212 4.37 -18.20 7.19
CA SER A 212 4.03 -17.46 5.96
C SER A 212 3.52 -18.40 4.85
N GLY A 213 4.11 -19.59 4.73
CA GLY A 213 3.63 -20.65 3.81
C GLY A 213 2.22 -21.15 4.15
N ILE A 214 1.94 -21.40 5.44
CA ILE A 214 0.62 -21.83 5.91
C ILE A 214 -0.42 -20.72 5.71
N VAL A 215 -0.06 -19.46 5.95
CA VAL A 215 -0.92 -18.28 5.70
C VAL A 215 -1.28 -18.21 4.21
N LEU A 216 -0.31 -18.35 3.32
CA LEU A 216 -0.54 -18.35 1.87
C LEU A 216 -1.45 -19.53 1.45
N PHE A 217 -1.18 -20.73 1.96
CA PHE A 217 -2.02 -21.91 1.70
C PHE A 217 -3.46 -21.69 2.18
N SER A 218 -3.64 -21.12 3.36
CA SER A 218 -4.96 -20.79 3.92
C SER A 218 -5.71 -19.77 3.06
N PHE A 219 -4.99 -18.79 2.54
CA PHE A 219 -5.55 -17.82 1.60
C PHE A 219 -5.96 -18.51 0.29
N TRP A 220 -5.17 -19.40 -0.27
CA TRP A 220 -5.51 -20.09 -1.51
C TRP A 220 -6.68 -21.05 -1.37
N LYS A 221 -6.75 -21.79 -0.27
CA LYS A 221 -7.76 -22.83 -0.07
C LYS A 221 -9.07 -22.28 0.50
N TYR A 222 -9.01 -21.41 1.52
CA TYR A 222 -10.17 -20.97 2.29
C TYR A 222 -10.55 -19.51 2.07
N ASN A 223 -9.80 -18.77 1.27
CA ASN A 223 -10.07 -17.35 0.97
C ASN A 223 -9.90 -16.40 2.19
N TRP A 224 -9.05 -16.74 3.14
CA TRP A 224 -8.86 -16.01 4.40
C TRP A 224 -7.96 -14.78 4.25
N TRP A 225 -8.43 -13.78 3.50
CA TRP A 225 -7.66 -12.58 3.24
C TRP A 225 -7.45 -11.68 4.48
N LYS A 226 -8.45 -11.61 5.41
CA LYS A 226 -8.33 -10.84 6.65
C LYS A 226 -7.25 -11.43 7.56
N ALA A 227 -7.23 -12.75 7.72
CA ALA A 227 -6.20 -13.45 8.49
C ALA A 227 -4.80 -13.27 7.87
N MET A 228 -4.70 -13.23 6.55
CA MET A 228 -3.45 -12.98 5.83
C MET A 228 -2.93 -11.57 6.07
N ILE A 229 -3.75 -10.53 5.93
CA ILE A 229 -3.37 -9.14 6.24
C ILE A 229 -2.89 -9.02 7.68
N PHE A 230 -3.64 -9.61 8.61
CA PHE A 230 -3.27 -9.61 10.03
C PHE A 230 -1.91 -10.28 10.27
N ALA A 231 -1.67 -11.45 9.66
CA ALA A 231 -0.41 -12.17 9.77
C ALA A 231 0.78 -11.37 9.18
N ILE A 232 0.59 -10.67 8.06
CA ILE A 232 1.61 -9.79 7.47
C ILE A 232 1.95 -8.64 8.43
N CYS A 233 0.93 -7.98 9.00
CA CYS A 233 1.14 -6.87 9.94
C CYS A 233 1.88 -7.33 11.20
N ILE A 234 1.47 -8.43 11.83
CA ILE A 234 2.13 -8.97 13.02
C ILE A 234 3.54 -9.45 12.70
N GLY A 235 3.72 -10.14 11.57
CA GLY A 235 5.03 -10.56 11.10
C GLY A 235 5.98 -9.38 10.89
N PHE A 236 5.49 -8.29 10.29
CA PHE A 236 6.25 -7.06 10.13
C PHE A 236 6.67 -6.47 11.48
N LEU A 237 5.74 -6.34 12.43
CA LEU A 237 6.03 -5.76 13.75
C LEU A 237 7.07 -6.57 14.52
N ILE A 238 6.97 -7.90 14.52
CA ILE A 238 7.92 -8.78 15.19
C ILE A 238 9.30 -8.69 14.56
N ASN A 239 9.38 -8.69 13.22
CA ASN A 239 10.64 -8.56 12.52
C ASN A 239 11.28 -7.17 12.68
N LEU A 240 10.46 -6.11 12.69
CA LEU A 240 10.91 -4.76 12.97
C LEU A 240 11.45 -4.63 14.39
N TYR A 241 10.73 -5.19 15.37
CA TYR A 241 11.19 -5.23 16.76
C TYR A 241 12.53 -5.97 16.87
N TRP A 242 12.66 -7.14 16.24
CA TRP A 242 13.92 -7.89 16.23
C TRP A 242 15.06 -7.05 15.65
N LEU A 243 14.85 -6.40 14.51
CA LEU A 243 15.86 -5.57 13.86
C LEU A 243 16.29 -4.39 14.74
N LEU A 244 15.33 -3.70 15.38
CA LEU A 244 15.61 -2.57 16.27
C LEU A 244 16.22 -3.01 17.60
N ALA A 245 15.79 -4.12 18.18
CA ALA A 245 16.32 -4.66 19.44
C ALA A 245 17.78 -5.08 19.31
N CYS A 246 18.20 -5.56 18.15
CA CYS A 246 19.61 -5.83 17.85
C CYS A 246 20.46 -4.55 17.85
N GLN A 247 19.91 -3.41 17.42
CA GLN A 247 20.62 -2.12 17.40
C GLN A 247 20.83 -1.55 18.81
N VAL A 248 19.82 -1.69 19.69
CA VAL A 248 19.84 -1.11 21.05
C VAL A 248 20.54 -2.03 22.05
N SER A 249 21.20 -3.10 21.58
CA SER A 249 21.89 -4.10 22.43
C SER A 249 20.97 -4.80 23.47
N LEU A 250 19.65 -4.75 23.25
CA LEU A 250 18.67 -5.48 24.08
C LEU A 250 18.76 -6.99 23.87
N ILE A 251 19.26 -7.41 22.72
CA ILE A 251 19.55 -8.81 22.37
C ILE A 251 21.05 -8.89 22.07
N LYS A 252 21.73 -9.98 22.44
CA LYS A 252 23.13 -10.21 22.10
C LYS A 252 23.34 -9.96 20.61
N THR A 253 24.24 -9.06 20.28
CA THR A 253 24.56 -8.71 18.89
C THR A 253 24.98 -9.99 18.15
N PRO A 254 24.22 -10.40 17.15
CA PRO A 254 24.56 -11.56 16.34
C PRO A 254 25.85 -11.25 15.56
N GLY A 255 26.65 -12.27 15.26
CA GLY A 255 27.82 -12.10 14.37
C GLY A 255 27.41 -11.70 12.95
N ASP A 256 28.33 -11.14 12.16
CA ASP A 256 28.09 -10.62 10.80
C ASP A 256 27.37 -11.62 9.88
N LEU A 257 27.64 -12.91 10.01
CA LEU A 257 27.01 -13.95 9.23
C LEU A 257 25.48 -14.02 9.43
N THR A 258 24.99 -13.61 10.57
CA THR A 258 23.57 -13.62 10.92
C THR A 258 22.76 -12.65 10.08
N TYR A 259 23.32 -11.50 9.74
CA TYR A 259 22.62 -10.50 8.92
C TYR A 259 22.48 -10.95 7.45
N HIS A 260 23.42 -11.76 6.95
CA HIS A 260 23.27 -12.40 5.64
C HIS A 260 22.11 -13.42 5.63
N TYR A 261 21.97 -14.21 6.70
CA TYR A 261 20.81 -15.11 6.85
C TYR A 261 19.50 -14.33 6.98
N ALA A 262 19.50 -13.18 7.67
CA ALA A 262 18.33 -12.33 7.77
C ALA A 262 17.92 -11.75 6.40
N PHE A 263 18.88 -11.35 5.56
CA PHE A 263 18.59 -10.92 4.19
C PHE A 263 17.93 -12.02 3.36
N ILE A 264 18.46 -13.24 3.40
CA ILE A 264 17.88 -14.40 2.72
C ILE A 264 16.48 -14.68 3.25
N TYR A 265 16.30 -14.64 4.56
CA TYR A 265 15.01 -14.85 5.21
C TYR A 265 13.95 -13.84 4.75
N PHE A 266 14.23 -12.54 4.78
CA PHE A 266 13.29 -11.51 4.32
C PHE A 266 12.99 -11.64 2.82
N SER A 267 13.98 -12.01 2.02
CA SER A 267 13.81 -12.28 0.59
C SER A 267 12.88 -13.47 0.34
N ILE A 268 13.03 -14.56 1.10
CA ILE A 268 12.14 -15.73 1.02
C ILE A 268 10.71 -15.36 1.44
N GLN A 269 10.53 -14.58 2.51
CA GLN A 269 9.21 -14.13 2.93
C GLN A 269 8.53 -13.27 1.86
N THR A 270 9.26 -12.34 1.26
CA THR A 270 8.77 -11.52 0.15
C THR A 270 8.35 -12.42 -1.03
N ALA A 271 9.16 -13.44 -1.36
CA ALA A 271 8.85 -14.38 -2.42
C ALA A 271 7.57 -15.19 -2.12
N ILE A 272 7.40 -15.69 -0.89
CA ILE A 272 6.18 -16.43 -0.49
C ILE A 272 4.94 -15.58 -0.69
N TYR A 273 4.93 -14.35 -0.19
CA TYR A 273 3.77 -13.47 -0.34
C TYR A 273 3.55 -13.01 -1.79
N SER A 274 4.59 -12.98 -2.61
CA SER A 274 4.45 -12.70 -4.04
C SER A 274 3.66 -13.80 -4.79
N LEU A 275 3.69 -15.04 -4.32
CA LEU A 275 2.94 -16.16 -4.90
C LEU A 275 1.40 -16.01 -4.80
N VAL A 276 0.90 -15.04 -4.03
CA VAL A 276 -0.53 -14.65 -4.03
C VAL A 276 -1.03 -14.36 -5.45
N THR A 277 -0.15 -13.84 -6.32
CA THR A 277 -0.48 -13.46 -7.70
C THR A 277 -0.79 -14.66 -8.62
N PHE A 278 -0.42 -15.88 -8.24
CA PHE A 278 -0.71 -17.09 -9.04
C PHE A 278 -2.07 -17.71 -8.74
N ARG A 279 -2.84 -17.14 -7.83
CA ARG A 279 -4.20 -17.62 -7.58
C ARG A 279 -5.08 -17.39 -8.81
N LYS A 280 -5.78 -18.42 -9.27
CA LYS A 280 -6.79 -18.28 -10.31
C LYS A 280 -7.97 -17.45 -9.81
N SER A 281 -8.39 -16.47 -10.58
CA SER A 281 -9.58 -15.68 -10.32
C SER A 281 -10.83 -16.52 -10.60
N ASN A 282 -11.33 -17.23 -9.60
CA ASN A 282 -12.60 -17.93 -9.69
C ASN A 282 -13.76 -16.98 -9.31
N GLY A 283 -13.97 -15.91 -10.12
CA GLY A 283 -15.20 -15.14 -10.14
C GLY A 283 -15.67 -14.37 -8.88
N GLY A 284 -15.09 -14.59 -7.70
CA GLY A 284 -15.60 -14.04 -6.44
C GLY A 284 -14.69 -13.04 -5.71
N PHE A 285 -13.49 -12.76 -6.23
CA PHE A 285 -12.53 -11.91 -5.52
C PHE A 285 -12.20 -10.63 -6.30
N PRO A 286 -12.43 -9.43 -5.74
CA PRO A 286 -12.10 -8.20 -6.42
C PRO A 286 -10.57 -8.03 -6.53
N ASP A 287 -10.08 -7.66 -7.72
CA ASP A 287 -8.66 -7.35 -8.00
C ASP A 287 -8.07 -6.35 -6.98
N SER A 288 -8.90 -5.47 -6.43
CA SER A 288 -8.50 -4.48 -5.44
C SER A 288 -8.01 -5.08 -4.12
N MET A 289 -8.48 -6.26 -3.73
CA MET A 289 -8.04 -6.92 -2.48
C MET A 289 -6.66 -7.54 -2.65
N ILE A 290 -6.39 -8.19 -3.76
CA ILE A 290 -5.05 -8.72 -4.06
C ILE A 290 -4.04 -7.59 -4.17
N LEU A 291 -4.43 -6.48 -4.81
CA LEU A 291 -3.59 -5.29 -4.86
C LEU A 291 -3.25 -4.77 -3.45
N LYS A 292 -4.23 -4.71 -2.53
CA LYS A 292 -3.99 -4.29 -1.14
C LYS A 292 -3.02 -5.22 -0.41
N VAL A 293 -3.17 -6.53 -0.56
CA VAL A 293 -2.27 -7.52 0.06
C VAL A 293 -0.86 -7.39 -0.50
N LEU A 294 -0.71 -7.28 -1.82
CA LEU A 294 0.59 -7.13 -2.48
C LEU A 294 1.28 -5.81 -2.11
N LEU A 295 0.53 -4.71 -2.06
CA LEU A 295 1.06 -3.42 -1.61
C LEU A 295 1.51 -3.51 -0.16
N LEU A 296 0.70 -4.08 0.73
CA LEU A 296 1.05 -4.20 2.13
C LEU A 296 2.28 -5.09 2.31
N ALA A 297 2.30 -6.29 1.74
CA ALA A 297 3.43 -7.21 1.84
C ALA A 297 4.70 -6.62 1.20
N GLY A 298 4.57 -6.07 -0.01
CA GLY A 298 5.69 -5.47 -0.74
C GLY A 298 6.29 -4.28 -0.02
N THR A 299 5.47 -3.37 0.52
CA THR A 299 5.97 -2.19 1.25
C THR A 299 6.58 -2.57 2.60
N THR A 300 5.94 -3.45 3.38
CA THR A 300 6.44 -3.85 4.70
C THR A 300 7.76 -4.60 4.62
N TYR A 301 7.86 -5.63 3.77
CA TYR A 301 9.09 -6.42 3.67
C TYR A 301 10.19 -5.71 2.89
N SER A 302 9.89 -4.87 1.91
CA SER A 302 10.89 -4.02 1.27
C SER A 302 11.46 -2.99 2.24
N MET A 303 10.65 -2.45 3.15
CA MET A 303 11.11 -1.54 4.21
C MET A 303 12.05 -2.26 5.19
N LEU A 304 11.75 -3.50 5.57
CA LEU A 304 12.64 -4.32 6.42
C LEU A 304 13.97 -4.64 5.72
N LEU A 305 13.92 -5.03 4.44
CA LEU A 305 15.12 -5.27 3.65
C LEU A 305 15.97 -4.01 3.51
N LEU A 306 15.34 -2.89 3.22
CA LEU A 306 16.01 -1.60 3.10
C LEU A 306 16.67 -1.21 4.42
N ALA A 307 15.95 -1.31 5.54
CA ALA A 307 16.49 -1.02 6.87
C ALA A 307 17.67 -1.96 7.20
N LEU A 308 17.52 -3.28 6.98
CA LEU A 308 18.58 -4.25 7.22
C LEU A 308 19.86 -3.90 6.42
N VAL A 309 19.70 -3.61 5.13
CA VAL A 309 20.85 -3.35 4.24
C VAL A 309 21.53 -2.05 4.59
N PHE A 310 20.78 -0.97 4.85
CA PHE A 310 21.41 0.31 5.23
C PHE A 310 22.09 0.28 6.60
N ILE A 311 21.56 -0.50 7.54
CA ILE A 311 22.11 -0.57 8.89
C ILE A 311 23.38 -1.44 8.92
N HIS A 312 23.34 -2.62 8.25
CA HIS A 312 24.40 -3.64 8.41
C HIS A 312 25.34 -3.77 7.21
N PHE A 313 24.94 -3.26 6.04
CA PHE A 313 25.76 -3.34 4.81
C PHE A 313 25.97 -1.98 4.15
N PRO A 314 26.38 -0.92 4.89
CA PRO A 314 26.44 0.45 4.35
C PRO A 314 27.40 0.59 3.17
N VAL A 315 28.43 -0.25 3.06
CA VAL A 315 29.42 -0.22 1.97
C VAL A 315 28.99 -1.12 0.79
N ALA A 316 28.28 -2.20 1.07
CA ALA A 316 27.94 -3.24 0.08
C ALA A 316 26.46 -3.28 -0.30
N PHE A 317 25.68 -2.23 -0.04
CA PHE A 317 24.24 -2.25 -0.29
C PHE A 317 23.87 -2.31 -1.78
N VAL A 318 24.73 -1.79 -2.65
CA VAL A 318 24.47 -1.72 -4.10
C VAL A 318 24.20 -3.10 -4.72
N PRO A 319 25.06 -4.14 -4.55
CA PRO A 319 24.80 -5.45 -5.13
C PRO A 319 23.51 -6.09 -4.60
N PHE A 320 23.12 -5.85 -3.35
CA PHE A 320 21.88 -6.36 -2.80
C PHE A 320 20.65 -5.75 -3.48
N PHE A 321 20.62 -4.43 -3.67
CA PHE A 321 19.52 -3.76 -4.37
C PHE A 321 19.50 -4.07 -5.86
N MET A 322 20.65 -4.26 -6.49
CA MET A 322 20.74 -4.75 -7.87
C MET A 322 20.10 -6.14 -8.02
N ALA A 323 20.40 -7.08 -7.11
CA ALA A 323 19.81 -8.42 -7.12
C ALA A 323 18.28 -8.36 -6.92
N ILE A 324 17.79 -7.56 -5.96
CA ILE A 324 16.35 -7.33 -5.72
C ILE A 324 15.69 -6.75 -6.98
N SER A 325 16.33 -5.80 -7.62
CA SER A 325 15.80 -5.17 -8.83
C SER A 325 15.66 -6.18 -9.97
N ILE A 326 16.71 -6.94 -10.25
CA ILE A 326 16.70 -7.98 -11.29
C ILE A 326 15.57 -8.99 -11.01
N TYR A 327 15.44 -9.44 -9.76
CA TYR A 327 14.37 -10.34 -9.35
C TYR A 327 12.99 -9.72 -9.62
N CYS A 328 12.74 -8.50 -9.16
CA CYS A 328 11.44 -7.84 -9.30
C CYS A 328 11.07 -7.60 -10.77
N VAL A 329 12.03 -7.15 -11.59
CA VAL A 329 11.79 -6.91 -13.02
C VAL A 329 11.54 -8.23 -13.77
N ALA A 330 12.35 -9.26 -13.53
CA ALA A 330 12.15 -10.59 -14.12
C ALA A 330 10.80 -11.17 -13.70
N TYR A 331 10.46 -11.08 -12.43
CA TYR A 331 9.17 -11.54 -11.91
C TYR A 331 7.98 -10.76 -12.50
N SER A 332 8.12 -9.45 -12.72
CA SER A 332 7.12 -8.64 -13.41
C SER A 332 6.82 -9.15 -14.82
N VAL A 333 7.86 -9.55 -15.57
CA VAL A 333 7.70 -10.13 -16.91
C VAL A 333 6.98 -11.49 -16.83
N VAL A 334 7.38 -12.36 -15.91
CA VAL A 334 6.72 -13.66 -15.68
C VAL A 334 5.24 -13.46 -15.33
N LEU A 335 4.93 -12.52 -14.44
CA LEU A 335 3.55 -12.23 -14.07
C LEU A 335 2.74 -11.70 -15.24
N LYS A 336 3.32 -10.90 -16.12
CA LYS A 336 2.63 -10.40 -17.31
C LYS A 336 2.24 -11.53 -18.27
N LEU A 337 3.04 -12.58 -18.32
CA LEU A 337 2.80 -13.74 -19.21
C LEU A 337 1.82 -14.74 -18.62
N TYR A 338 1.87 -14.97 -17.29
CA TYR A 338 1.17 -16.10 -16.64
C TYR A 338 0.09 -15.70 -15.64
N SER A 339 0.07 -14.44 -15.16
CA SER A 339 -0.89 -14.02 -14.14
C SER A 339 -2.16 -13.42 -14.74
N PRO A 340 -3.35 -13.80 -14.23
CA PRO A 340 -4.61 -13.18 -14.64
C PRO A 340 -4.78 -11.74 -14.13
N TRP A 341 -3.96 -11.29 -13.19
CA TRP A 341 -4.10 -10.02 -12.50
C TRP A 341 -3.50 -8.86 -13.29
N LYS A 342 -4.32 -7.84 -13.57
CA LYS A 342 -3.95 -6.69 -14.38
C LYS A 342 -2.86 -5.81 -13.75
N TYR A 343 -2.86 -5.69 -12.43
CA TYR A 343 -2.01 -4.71 -11.72
C TYR A 343 -0.75 -5.31 -11.10
N ALA A 344 -0.68 -6.61 -10.87
CA ALA A 344 0.45 -7.27 -10.24
C ALA A 344 1.79 -7.09 -11.01
N PRO A 345 1.84 -7.26 -12.35
CA PRO A 345 3.08 -7.03 -13.09
C PRO A 345 3.61 -5.61 -12.93
N ALA A 346 2.69 -4.63 -12.99
CA ALA A 346 3.02 -3.22 -12.86
C ALA A 346 3.63 -2.88 -11.49
N LEU A 347 3.11 -3.49 -10.42
CA LEU A 347 3.59 -3.28 -9.06
C LEU A 347 5.02 -3.80 -8.87
N TYR A 348 5.31 -5.02 -9.37
CA TYR A 348 6.66 -5.59 -9.29
C TYR A 348 7.67 -4.84 -10.16
N ALA A 349 7.25 -4.35 -11.33
CA ALA A 349 8.09 -3.44 -12.11
C ALA A 349 8.44 -2.19 -11.30
N LEU A 350 7.47 -1.60 -10.60
CA LEU A 350 7.69 -0.42 -9.76
C LEU A 350 8.70 -0.71 -8.63
N PHE A 351 8.55 -1.83 -7.92
CA PHE A 351 9.51 -2.22 -6.88
C PHE A 351 10.92 -2.42 -7.46
N GLY A 352 11.04 -3.03 -8.63
CA GLY A 352 12.31 -3.18 -9.33
C GLY A 352 12.95 -1.83 -9.66
N PHE A 353 12.18 -0.88 -10.16
CA PHE A 353 12.68 0.46 -10.48
C PHE A 353 13.09 1.26 -9.25
N VAL A 354 12.36 1.14 -8.14
CA VAL A 354 12.77 1.75 -6.86
C VAL A 354 14.10 1.15 -6.39
N ALA A 355 14.27 -0.17 -6.48
CA ALA A 355 15.53 -0.81 -6.13
C ALA A 355 16.70 -0.38 -7.03
N ILE A 356 16.49 -0.21 -8.35
CA ILE A 356 17.51 0.38 -9.24
C ILE A 356 17.82 1.81 -8.81
N SER A 357 16.82 2.61 -8.46
CA SER A 357 17.06 3.99 -8.02
C SER A 357 17.98 4.06 -6.79
N VAL A 358 17.76 3.18 -5.82
CA VAL A 358 18.62 3.06 -4.63
C VAL A 358 20.04 2.65 -5.02
N SER A 359 20.19 1.69 -5.95
CA SER A 359 21.51 1.26 -6.43
C SER A 359 22.25 2.36 -7.17
N VAL A 360 21.57 3.10 -8.03
CA VAL A 360 22.14 4.26 -8.76
C VAL A 360 22.65 5.32 -7.79
N PHE A 361 21.85 5.62 -6.75
CA PHE A 361 22.25 6.59 -5.72
C PHE A 361 23.46 6.11 -4.91
N GLY A 362 23.64 4.79 -4.78
CA GLY A 362 24.81 4.22 -4.11
C GLY A 362 26.10 4.21 -4.94
N ILE A 363 25.98 4.12 -6.27
CA ILE A 363 27.13 4.12 -7.17
C ILE A 363 27.61 5.55 -7.48
N TYR A 364 26.65 6.42 -7.74
CA TYR A 364 26.89 7.79 -8.15
C TYR A 364 26.54 8.74 -7.02
N HIS A 365 27.45 9.66 -6.72
CA HIS A 365 27.21 10.68 -5.72
C HIS A 365 26.45 11.87 -6.32
N PHE A 366 25.97 12.75 -5.44
CA PHE A 366 25.41 14.03 -5.86
C PHE A 366 26.45 14.81 -6.70
N PRO A 367 26.09 15.37 -7.87
CA PRO A 367 24.77 15.48 -8.48
C PRO A 367 24.43 14.42 -9.54
N ASP A 368 25.41 13.61 -9.98
CA ASP A 368 25.29 12.72 -11.14
C ASP A 368 24.21 11.64 -10.95
N ALA A 369 24.01 11.20 -9.71
CA ALA A 369 22.93 10.28 -9.36
C ALA A 369 21.55 10.81 -9.79
N PHE A 370 21.30 12.10 -9.59
CA PHE A 370 20.02 12.70 -9.96
C PHE A 370 19.79 12.73 -11.47
N LEU A 371 20.84 12.97 -12.26
CA LEU A 371 20.75 12.92 -13.72
C LEU A 371 20.27 11.53 -14.18
N LEU A 372 20.86 10.48 -13.66
CA LEU A 372 20.51 9.10 -14.01
C LEU A 372 19.11 8.74 -13.52
N LEU A 373 18.72 9.17 -12.32
CA LEU A 373 17.37 8.94 -11.78
C LEU A 373 16.28 9.66 -12.61
N ILE A 374 16.55 10.84 -13.10
CA ILE A 374 15.66 11.60 -13.97
C ILE A 374 15.52 10.89 -15.33
N CYS A 375 16.62 10.42 -15.92
CA CYS A 375 16.61 9.62 -17.13
C CYS A 375 15.86 8.29 -16.92
N GLN A 376 16.06 7.63 -15.78
CA GLN A 376 15.34 6.42 -15.39
C GLN A 376 13.84 6.70 -15.30
N SER A 377 13.40 7.82 -14.72
CA SER A 377 11.99 8.20 -14.66
C SER A 377 11.34 8.24 -16.06
N PHE A 378 12.07 8.72 -17.08
CA PHE A 378 11.59 8.71 -18.45
C PHE A 378 11.43 7.28 -19.01
N LEU A 379 12.40 6.39 -18.73
CA LEU A 379 12.32 4.97 -19.11
C LEU A 379 11.15 4.25 -18.42
N VAL A 380 10.95 4.53 -17.13
CA VAL A 380 9.81 3.99 -16.36
C VAL A 380 8.48 4.43 -16.96
N LEU A 381 8.38 5.69 -17.43
CA LEU A 381 7.20 6.17 -18.13
C LEU A 381 6.95 5.41 -19.43
N ALA A 382 7.99 5.18 -20.24
CA ALA A 382 7.88 4.40 -21.47
C ALA A 382 7.36 2.97 -21.20
N LEU A 383 7.87 2.34 -20.15
CA LEU A 383 7.40 1.02 -19.70
C LEU A 383 5.98 1.06 -19.14
N ALA A 384 5.62 2.10 -18.38
CA ALA A 384 4.25 2.31 -17.89
C ALA A 384 3.22 2.34 -19.05
N LEU A 385 3.57 3.01 -20.13
CA LEU A 385 2.75 3.06 -21.35
C LEU A 385 2.69 1.70 -22.05
N TRP A 386 3.78 0.96 -22.08
CA TRP A 386 3.80 -0.41 -22.62
C TRP A 386 2.95 -1.37 -21.79
N TYR A 387 3.02 -1.29 -20.45
CA TYR A 387 2.16 -2.06 -19.55
C TYR A 387 0.71 -1.58 -19.52
N ARG A 388 0.41 -0.40 -20.10
CA ARG A 388 -0.89 0.28 -20.02
C ARG A 388 -1.35 0.47 -18.57
N SER A 389 -0.42 0.78 -17.68
CA SER A 389 -0.66 0.89 -16.26
C SER A 389 -0.69 2.35 -15.79
N TYR A 390 -1.86 2.78 -15.34
CA TYR A 390 -2.03 4.10 -14.70
C TYR A 390 -1.23 4.23 -13.40
N ILE A 391 -1.16 3.14 -12.62
CA ILE A 391 -0.50 3.13 -11.32
C ILE A 391 0.99 3.44 -11.48
N ILE A 392 1.67 2.78 -12.44
CA ILE A 392 3.10 3.07 -12.70
C ILE A 392 3.27 4.51 -13.13
N THR A 393 2.40 5.00 -14.02
CA THR A 393 2.46 6.39 -14.50
C THR A 393 2.30 7.39 -13.37
N LEU A 394 1.33 7.18 -12.47
CA LEU A 394 1.08 8.05 -11.31
C LEU A 394 2.25 8.03 -10.33
N MET A 395 2.75 6.85 -9.98
CA MET A 395 3.87 6.69 -9.05
C MET A 395 5.17 7.26 -9.62
N ASN A 396 5.42 7.09 -10.91
CA ASN A 396 6.57 7.70 -11.59
C ASN A 396 6.48 9.24 -11.61
N THR A 397 5.28 9.79 -11.79
CA THR A 397 5.05 11.23 -11.72
C THR A 397 5.39 11.76 -10.33
N PHE A 398 4.91 11.08 -9.29
CA PHE A 398 5.23 11.43 -7.91
C PHE A 398 6.72 11.33 -7.63
N LEU A 399 7.39 10.28 -8.11
CA LEU A 399 8.83 10.10 -7.99
C LEU A 399 9.61 11.25 -8.65
N LEU A 400 9.26 11.65 -9.90
CA LEU A 400 9.92 12.76 -10.58
C LEU A 400 9.76 14.08 -9.83
N VAL A 401 8.54 14.37 -9.32
CA VAL A 401 8.29 15.58 -8.52
C VAL A 401 9.13 15.58 -7.25
N THR A 402 9.17 14.44 -6.54
CA THR A 402 9.97 14.29 -5.32
C THR A 402 11.46 14.46 -5.61
N LEU A 403 11.98 13.86 -6.68
CA LEU A 403 13.36 14.02 -7.12
C LEU A 403 13.66 15.48 -7.46
N ALA A 404 12.76 16.18 -8.13
CA ALA A 404 12.93 17.60 -8.46
C ALA A 404 12.99 18.47 -7.20
N ILE A 405 12.06 18.28 -6.26
CA ILE A 405 12.04 19.02 -5.00
C ILE A 405 13.30 18.74 -4.20
N LEU A 406 13.69 17.46 -4.07
CA LEU A 406 14.89 17.07 -3.32
C LEU A 406 16.16 17.66 -3.95
N TYR A 407 16.28 17.58 -5.28
CA TYR A 407 17.41 18.16 -6.01
C TYR A 407 17.50 19.67 -5.79
N TYR A 408 16.40 20.40 -5.97
CA TYR A 408 16.39 21.85 -5.81
C TYR A 408 16.62 22.31 -4.37
N SER A 409 16.29 21.49 -3.39
CA SER A 409 16.59 21.76 -1.98
C SER A 409 18.06 21.56 -1.63
N LEU A 410 18.76 20.67 -2.34
CA LEU A 410 20.16 20.33 -2.06
C LEU A 410 21.16 21.07 -2.97
N SER A 411 20.75 21.48 -4.18
CA SER A 411 21.65 22.10 -5.15
C SER A 411 21.61 23.62 -5.09
N GLY A 412 22.77 24.22 -4.81
CA GLY A 412 22.95 25.67 -4.94
C GLY A 412 23.85 26.08 -6.14
N THR A 413 24.21 25.13 -7.03
CA THR A 413 25.19 25.36 -8.11
C THR A 413 24.67 24.97 -9.49
N ILE A 414 25.24 25.53 -10.54
CA ILE A 414 24.93 25.22 -11.92
C ILE A 414 25.43 23.82 -12.27
N GLN A 415 24.50 22.95 -12.71
CA GLN A 415 24.84 21.61 -13.14
C GLN A 415 23.95 21.17 -14.31
N SER A 416 24.40 20.20 -15.09
CA SER A 416 23.65 19.62 -16.21
C SER A 416 22.28 19.09 -15.80
N VAL A 417 22.13 18.66 -14.56
CA VAL A 417 20.89 18.16 -13.96
C VAL A 417 19.79 19.22 -13.96
N ASN A 418 20.13 20.51 -13.80
CA ASN A 418 19.16 21.60 -13.78
C ASN A 418 18.29 21.63 -15.04
N PHE A 419 18.87 21.31 -16.20
CA PHE A 419 18.16 21.29 -17.47
C PHE A 419 17.57 19.92 -17.81
N SER A 420 18.02 18.84 -17.20
CA SER A 420 17.49 17.49 -17.44
C SER A 420 16.05 17.34 -16.92
N ILE A 421 15.74 17.93 -15.76
CA ILE A 421 14.39 17.87 -15.15
C ILE A 421 13.34 18.48 -16.08
N PRO A 422 13.47 19.74 -16.56
CA PRO A 422 12.49 20.31 -17.46
C PRO A 422 12.39 19.59 -18.80
N ILE A 423 13.48 19.07 -19.34
CA ILE A 423 13.48 18.29 -20.58
C ILE A 423 12.65 17.02 -20.41
N VAL A 424 12.93 16.24 -19.36
CA VAL A 424 12.21 15.00 -19.08
C VAL A 424 10.73 15.28 -18.75
N ALA A 425 10.43 16.33 -18.00
CA ALA A 425 9.05 16.73 -17.70
C ALA A 425 8.29 17.10 -18.98
N PHE A 426 8.90 17.84 -19.91
CA PHE A 426 8.31 18.20 -21.19
C PHE A 426 8.05 16.96 -22.06
N LEU A 427 9.05 16.10 -22.24
CA LEU A 427 8.93 14.88 -23.03
C LEU A 427 7.86 13.95 -22.45
N SER A 428 7.85 13.80 -21.13
CA SER A 428 6.84 12.99 -20.41
C SER A 428 5.43 13.52 -20.63
N ALA A 429 5.22 14.82 -20.46
CA ALA A 429 3.92 15.45 -20.74
C ALA A 429 3.46 15.25 -22.18
N ARG A 430 4.41 15.28 -23.13
CA ARG A 430 4.12 15.13 -24.55
C ARG A 430 3.76 13.70 -24.92
N ILE A 431 4.50 12.72 -24.42
CA ILE A 431 4.25 11.29 -24.66
C ILE A 431 2.91 10.88 -24.05
N ILE A 432 2.61 11.31 -22.82
CA ILE A 432 1.32 11.04 -22.17
C ILE A 432 0.16 11.61 -23.01
N ASN A 433 0.31 12.80 -23.55
CA ASN A 433 -0.71 13.38 -24.41
C ASN A 433 -0.90 12.61 -25.72
N TRP A 434 0.19 12.12 -26.31
CA TRP A 434 0.16 11.33 -27.54
C TRP A 434 -0.46 9.95 -27.33
N GLN A 435 -0.21 9.32 -26.19
CA GLN A 435 -0.70 7.99 -25.86
C GLN A 435 -2.01 8.01 -25.04
N LYS A 436 -2.70 9.15 -24.99
CA LYS A 436 -3.91 9.36 -24.18
C LYS A 436 -4.98 8.28 -24.38
N GLU A 437 -5.21 7.85 -25.61
CA GLU A 437 -6.22 6.85 -25.96
C GLU A 437 -5.88 5.44 -25.45
N ARG A 438 -4.60 5.10 -25.31
CA ARG A 438 -4.16 3.78 -24.84
C ARG A 438 -4.37 3.56 -23.34
N LEU A 439 -4.40 4.62 -22.57
CA LEU A 439 -4.48 4.53 -21.11
C LEU A 439 -5.91 4.43 -20.57
N HIS A 440 -6.93 4.72 -21.40
CA HIS A 440 -8.36 4.74 -21.06
C HIS A 440 -8.70 5.52 -19.76
N ILE A 441 -7.91 6.53 -19.39
CA ILE A 441 -8.02 7.25 -18.12
C ILE A 441 -7.83 8.75 -18.35
N THR A 442 -8.36 9.56 -17.43
CA THR A 442 -8.18 11.01 -17.39
C THR A 442 -6.70 11.35 -17.15
N THR A 443 -5.89 11.31 -18.22
CA THR A 443 -4.45 11.65 -18.17
C THR A 443 -4.20 13.13 -17.96
N ASP A 444 -5.25 13.96 -18.00
CA ASP A 444 -5.13 15.41 -17.90
C ASP A 444 -4.51 15.89 -16.59
N PHE A 445 -4.83 15.24 -15.47
CA PHE A 445 -4.27 15.56 -14.16
C PHE A 445 -2.75 15.30 -14.14
N ILE A 446 -2.33 14.12 -14.54
CA ILE A 446 -0.90 13.72 -14.56
C ILE A 446 -0.12 14.64 -15.49
N ARG A 447 -0.65 14.91 -16.69
CA ARG A 447 -0.04 15.84 -17.65
C ARG A 447 0.11 17.24 -17.08
N ASN A 448 -0.86 17.74 -16.31
CA ASN A 448 -0.77 19.04 -15.69
C ASN A 448 0.34 19.09 -14.63
N ILE A 449 0.56 18.02 -13.87
CA ILE A 449 1.67 17.92 -12.90
C ILE A 449 3.01 18.00 -13.64
N TYR A 450 3.20 17.27 -14.74
CA TYR A 450 4.43 17.36 -15.54
C TYR A 450 4.64 18.76 -16.13
N LEU A 451 3.58 19.43 -16.61
CA LEU A 451 3.67 20.80 -17.13
C LEU A 451 3.98 21.81 -16.01
N PHE A 452 3.43 21.61 -14.82
CA PHE A 452 3.74 22.42 -13.64
C PHE A 452 5.21 22.24 -13.23
N THR A 453 5.67 21.00 -13.17
CA THR A 453 7.09 20.69 -12.90
C THR A 453 8.00 21.31 -13.97
N LEU A 454 7.65 21.22 -15.24
CA LEU A 454 8.37 21.88 -16.34
C LEU A 454 8.47 23.39 -16.12
N PHE A 455 7.36 24.04 -15.77
CA PHE A 455 7.31 25.49 -15.60
C PHE A 455 8.28 25.97 -14.51
N PHE A 456 8.17 25.41 -13.31
CA PHE A 456 9.02 25.82 -12.19
C PHE A 456 10.48 25.38 -12.36
N SER A 457 10.71 24.19 -12.89
CA SER A 457 12.07 23.68 -13.09
C SER A 457 12.85 24.48 -14.13
N LEU A 458 12.19 24.96 -15.17
CA LEU A 458 12.83 25.77 -16.21
C LEU A 458 13.17 27.18 -15.71
N LEU A 459 12.28 27.79 -14.92
CA LEU A 459 12.55 29.06 -14.24
C LEU A 459 13.74 28.92 -13.27
N TYR A 460 13.76 27.87 -12.47
CA TYR A 460 14.87 27.59 -11.55
C TYR A 460 16.18 27.35 -12.29
N ALA A 461 16.17 26.52 -13.32
CA ALA A 461 17.36 26.18 -14.09
C ALA A 461 18.01 27.43 -14.74
N THR A 462 17.19 28.34 -15.24
CA THR A 462 17.69 29.58 -15.85
C THR A 462 18.10 30.62 -14.81
N TYR A 463 17.43 30.68 -13.66
CA TYR A 463 17.80 31.57 -12.55
C TYR A 463 19.20 31.28 -12.01
N PHE A 464 19.51 30.02 -11.76
CA PHE A 464 20.83 29.62 -11.26
C PHE A 464 21.86 29.38 -12.38
N GLY A 465 21.41 29.13 -13.61
CA GLY A 465 22.22 28.80 -14.76
C GLY A 465 22.79 29.98 -15.51
N LEU A 466 22.24 31.18 -15.34
CA LEU A 466 22.63 32.35 -16.10
C LEU A 466 23.08 33.51 -15.20
N PRO A 467 23.99 34.35 -15.67
CA PRO A 467 24.31 35.59 -14.98
C PRO A 467 23.05 36.46 -14.81
N GLY A 468 22.95 37.18 -13.70
CA GLY A 468 21.77 37.99 -13.34
C GLY A 468 21.25 38.91 -14.46
N GLN A 469 22.13 39.46 -15.26
CA GLN A 469 21.79 40.34 -16.38
C GLN A 469 20.94 39.66 -17.47
N TYR A 470 21.03 38.35 -17.62
CA TYR A 470 20.33 37.58 -18.67
C TYR A 470 19.10 36.84 -18.19
N ILE A 471 18.78 36.85 -16.89
CA ILE A 471 17.66 36.10 -16.32
C ILE A 471 16.33 36.53 -16.93
N THR A 472 16.04 37.82 -16.91
CA THR A 472 14.76 38.36 -17.44
C THR A 472 14.63 38.11 -18.94
N VAL A 473 15.72 38.30 -19.70
CA VAL A 473 15.73 38.00 -21.16
C VAL A 473 15.48 36.54 -21.41
N SER A 474 16.09 35.64 -20.64
CA SER A 474 15.85 34.20 -20.78
C SER A 474 14.41 33.82 -20.48
N TRP A 475 13.80 34.39 -19.45
CA TRP A 475 12.40 34.15 -19.12
C TRP A 475 11.44 34.69 -20.19
N LEU A 476 11.75 35.83 -20.80
CA LEU A 476 11.01 36.34 -21.97
C LEU A 476 11.11 35.40 -23.17
N LEU A 477 12.31 34.88 -23.46
CA LEU A 477 12.50 33.88 -24.52
C LEU A 477 11.71 32.60 -24.23
N ILE A 478 11.72 32.11 -23.00
CA ILE A 478 10.92 30.94 -22.58
C ILE A 478 9.41 31.21 -22.75
N ALA A 479 8.93 32.42 -22.42
CA ALA A 479 7.56 32.80 -22.65
C ALA A 479 7.21 32.76 -24.15
N GLY A 480 8.11 33.26 -25.01
CA GLY A 480 8.00 33.18 -26.46
C GLY A 480 7.96 31.73 -26.98
N VAL A 481 8.81 30.86 -26.44
CA VAL A 481 8.81 29.41 -26.76
C VAL A 481 7.50 28.74 -26.35
N TYR A 482 7.01 29.00 -25.13
CA TYR A 482 5.68 28.48 -24.69
C TYR A 482 4.56 28.98 -25.59
N PHE A 483 4.61 30.24 -26.00
CA PHE A 483 3.62 30.80 -26.91
C PHE A 483 3.69 30.15 -28.30
N GLY A 484 4.88 29.97 -28.86
CA GLY A 484 5.10 29.24 -30.12
C GLY A 484 4.60 27.79 -30.04
N LEU A 485 4.94 27.08 -28.96
CA LEU A 485 4.43 25.73 -28.69
C LEU A 485 2.90 25.70 -28.58
N SER A 486 2.29 26.74 -28.01
CA SER A 486 0.83 26.86 -27.95
C SER A 486 0.16 26.89 -29.31
N ILE A 487 0.79 27.59 -30.25
CA ILE A 487 0.29 27.68 -31.65
C ILE A 487 0.48 26.34 -32.37
N TYR A 488 1.69 25.77 -32.27
CA TYR A 488 2.04 24.51 -32.92
C TYR A 488 1.22 23.32 -32.39
N VAL A 489 1.10 23.19 -31.07
CA VAL A 489 0.39 22.08 -30.42
C VAL A 489 -1.12 22.34 -30.30
N LYS A 490 -1.59 23.55 -30.61
CA LYS A 490 -3.00 24.00 -30.46
C LYS A 490 -3.55 23.79 -29.03
N SER A 491 -2.71 24.01 -28.00
CA SER A 491 -3.06 23.74 -26.61
C SER A 491 -3.13 25.04 -25.79
N ILE A 492 -4.26 25.23 -25.11
CA ILE A 492 -4.50 26.38 -24.21
C ILE A 492 -3.52 26.40 -23.03
N LYS A 493 -3.05 25.21 -22.56
CA LYS A 493 -2.17 25.09 -21.38
C LYS A 493 -0.84 25.81 -21.57
N TYR A 494 -0.23 25.69 -22.75
CA TYR A 494 1.03 26.40 -23.05
C TYR A 494 0.83 27.93 -23.13
N ARG A 495 -0.37 28.42 -23.47
CA ARG A 495 -0.68 29.85 -23.42
C ARG A 495 -0.69 30.37 -22.00
N TRP A 496 -1.32 29.61 -21.06
CA TRP A 496 -1.32 29.97 -19.66
C TRP A 496 0.11 29.96 -19.08
N MET A 497 0.96 29.00 -19.51
CA MET A 497 2.36 28.97 -19.11
C MET A 497 3.13 30.19 -19.67
N ALA A 498 2.89 30.58 -20.93
CA ALA A 498 3.49 31.78 -21.51
C ALA A 498 3.10 33.05 -20.75
N MET A 499 1.80 33.23 -20.46
CA MET A 499 1.31 34.39 -19.69
C MET A 499 1.85 34.39 -18.25
N GLY A 500 1.85 33.23 -17.58
CA GLY A 500 2.41 33.08 -16.24
C GLY A 500 3.91 33.42 -16.20
N ASN A 501 4.66 32.96 -17.22
CA ASN A 501 6.08 33.25 -17.31
C ASN A 501 6.37 34.74 -17.61
N LEU A 502 5.57 35.39 -18.45
CA LEU A 502 5.64 36.84 -18.64
C LEU A 502 5.39 37.61 -17.36
N LEU A 503 4.39 37.18 -16.58
CA LEU A 503 4.07 37.83 -15.31
C LEU A 503 5.24 37.68 -14.31
N VAL A 504 5.83 36.48 -14.20
CA VAL A 504 7.00 36.25 -13.33
C VAL A 504 8.19 37.09 -13.81
N ALA A 505 8.45 37.13 -15.13
CA ALA A 505 9.49 37.96 -15.70
C ALA A 505 9.27 39.46 -15.43
N ALA A 506 8.03 39.93 -15.49
CA ALA A 506 7.67 41.31 -15.15
C ALA A 506 7.96 41.62 -13.69
N PHE A 507 7.53 40.74 -12.77
CA PHE A 507 7.81 40.92 -11.34
C PHE A 507 9.31 40.96 -11.04
N TYR A 508 10.08 40.06 -11.63
CA TYR A 508 11.52 40.02 -11.46
C TYR A 508 12.19 41.28 -12.01
N LEU A 509 11.77 41.73 -13.20
CA LEU A 509 12.23 42.96 -13.82
C LEU A 509 12.02 44.19 -12.91
N PHE A 510 10.79 44.34 -12.38
CA PHE A 510 10.45 45.49 -11.56
C PHE A 510 11.08 45.47 -10.15
N ILE A 511 11.27 44.28 -9.55
CA ILE A 511 11.75 44.17 -8.16
C ILE A 511 13.28 44.07 -8.12
N VAL A 512 13.90 43.30 -9.04
CA VAL A 512 15.31 42.95 -8.97
C VAL A 512 16.16 43.74 -9.97
N ASP A 513 15.76 43.73 -11.24
CA ASP A 513 16.56 44.28 -12.34
C ASP A 513 16.61 45.83 -12.30
N LEU A 514 15.54 46.48 -11.86
CA LEU A 514 15.52 47.95 -11.75
C LEU A 514 16.57 48.51 -10.79
N ALA A 515 16.99 47.72 -9.80
CA ALA A 515 17.95 48.14 -8.81
C ALA A 515 19.43 47.87 -9.20
N ASN A 516 19.70 46.83 -10.04
CA ASN A 516 21.01 46.22 -10.15
C ASN A 516 21.63 46.19 -11.57
N ILE A 517 20.90 46.61 -12.64
CA ILE A 517 21.36 46.47 -14.03
C ILE A 517 21.76 47.84 -14.63
N GLU A 518 22.83 47.85 -15.44
CA GLU A 518 23.26 49.03 -16.21
C GLU A 518 22.15 49.52 -17.17
N LEU A 519 22.11 50.82 -17.39
CA LEU A 519 21.03 51.51 -18.12
C LEU A 519 20.80 50.93 -19.53
N ILE A 520 21.85 50.54 -20.25
CA ILE A 520 21.77 50.04 -21.61
C ILE A 520 21.06 48.67 -21.68
N PHE A 521 21.34 47.77 -20.75
CA PHE A 521 20.69 46.48 -20.65
C PHE A 521 19.23 46.62 -20.19
N ARG A 522 18.95 47.57 -19.31
CA ARG A 522 17.60 47.91 -18.86
C ARG A 522 16.71 48.33 -20.04
N ILE A 523 17.20 49.21 -20.91
CA ILE A 523 16.47 49.63 -22.13
C ILE A 523 16.17 48.43 -23.05
N LEU A 524 17.18 47.58 -23.29
CA LEU A 524 17.01 46.38 -24.14
C LEU A 524 15.96 45.40 -23.56
N ILE A 525 15.98 45.19 -22.26
CA ILE A 525 15.01 44.29 -21.56
C ILE A 525 13.58 44.86 -21.65
N PHE A 526 13.41 46.16 -21.41
CA PHE A 526 12.08 46.80 -21.56
C PHE A 526 11.57 46.72 -22.98
N LEU A 527 12.46 46.92 -23.98
CA LEU A 527 12.08 46.81 -25.40
C LEU A 527 11.67 45.37 -25.74
N ALA A 528 12.45 44.37 -25.33
CA ALA A 528 12.12 42.96 -25.53
C ALA A 528 10.81 42.55 -24.87
N PHE A 529 10.57 43.01 -23.64
CA PHE A 529 9.31 42.79 -22.91
C PHE A 529 8.12 43.42 -23.64
N ALA A 530 8.26 44.68 -24.09
CA ALA A 530 7.21 45.37 -24.84
C ALA A 530 6.86 44.66 -26.12
N ILE A 531 7.87 44.26 -26.94
CA ILE A 531 7.67 43.52 -28.20
C ILE A 531 6.94 42.19 -27.90
N THR A 532 7.42 41.41 -26.98
CA THR A 532 6.81 40.10 -26.64
C THR A 532 5.38 40.25 -26.17
N SER A 533 5.08 41.24 -25.32
CA SER A 533 3.74 41.53 -24.83
C SER A 533 2.80 41.97 -25.99
N ILE A 534 3.26 42.84 -26.87
CA ILE A 534 2.49 43.32 -28.03
C ILE A 534 2.15 42.16 -28.98
N VAL A 535 3.14 41.30 -29.31
CA VAL A 535 2.94 40.14 -30.19
C VAL A 535 1.87 39.19 -29.62
N ILE A 536 1.99 38.88 -28.34
CA ILE A 536 1.03 38.01 -27.66
C ILE A 536 -0.36 38.67 -27.62
N SER A 537 -0.45 39.94 -27.27
CA SER A 537 -1.72 40.71 -27.23
C SER A 537 -2.39 40.77 -28.60
N THR A 538 -1.63 41.10 -29.64
CA THR A 538 -2.14 41.20 -31.02
C THR A 538 -2.72 39.86 -31.53
N TYR A 539 -2.05 38.76 -31.20
CA TYR A 539 -2.56 37.44 -31.52
C TYR A 539 -3.88 37.13 -30.80
N TYR A 540 -4.00 37.52 -29.54
CA TYR A 540 -5.25 37.32 -28.81
C TYR A 540 -6.40 38.14 -29.37
N VAL A 541 -6.16 39.41 -29.68
CA VAL A 541 -7.18 40.30 -30.29
C VAL A 541 -7.65 39.75 -31.62
N LYS A 542 -6.73 39.33 -32.49
CA LYS A 542 -7.06 38.73 -33.78
C LYS A 542 -7.91 37.48 -33.64
N LYS A 543 -7.54 36.59 -32.71
CA LYS A 543 -8.26 35.34 -32.50
C LYS A 543 -9.65 35.52 -31.87
N LEU A 544 -9.82 36.55 -31.01
CA LEU A 544 -11.13 36.90 -30.47
C LEU A 544 -12.04 37.54 -31.51
N LYS A 545 -11.46 38.27 -32.46
CA LYS A 545 -12.20 38.86 -33.59
C LYS A 545 -12.70 37.79 -34.55
N ASP A 546 -11.81 36.84 -34.92
CA ASP A 546 -12.16 35.69 -35.77
C ASP A 546 -13.27 34.80 -35.12
N LYS A 547 -13.35 34.75 -33.79
CA LYS A 547 -14.40 34.00 -33.10
C LYS A 547 -15.74 34.70 -33.06
N LYS A 548 -15.74 36.05 -33.04
CA LYS A 548 -16.97 36.86 -33.06
C LYS A 548 -17.57 36.99 -34.49
N GLU A 549 -16.78 36.76 -35.53
CA GLU A 549 -17.26 36.77 -36.92
C GLU A 549 -17.83 35.39 -37.33
N VAL A 550 -17.64 34.35 -36.54
CA VAL A 550 -18.15 32.98 -36.81
C VAL A 550 -19.38 32.64 -35.92
N GLU A 551 -19.65 33.40 -34.85
CA GLU A 551 -20.89 33.35 -34.08
C GLU A 551 -21.91 34.40 -34.61
#